data_fc5a714e65ddb58d4a294a58293b7390
#
_entry.id   fc5a714e65ddb58d4a294a58293b7390
#
_cell.length_a   1.000
_cell.length_b   1.000
_cell.length_c   1.000
_cell.angle_alpha   90.00
_cell.angle_beta   90.00
_cell.angle_gamma   90.00
#
_symmetry.space_group_name_H-M   'P 1'
#
loop_
_entity.id
_entity.type
_entity.pdbx_description
1 polymer ?
#
loop_
_entity_poly.entity_id
_entity_poly.type
_entity_poly.pdbx_seq_one_letter_code
_entity_poly.pdbx_strand_id
1 'polypeptide(L)'
;EYSLPANEVFRTPDFYFTYSLDGKGQASRNFHDWARRYQVKAGDETRMTLLNNWEATYFDFNEDKLVALIGEAKHLGVDMFLLDDGWFANKYPRSSDHQGLGDWTETADKLPNGIGKLTAEAKKQGVKFGIWIEPEMVNPKSELYEKHKDWVIRFPNREEYYFRNQLVLDLSN
;
A
#
# COMPACT_ATOMS: atom_id res chain seq x y z
N GLU A 1 15.27 -5.01 -22.20
CA GLU A 1 15.82 -4.31 -23.39
C GLU A 1 14.72 -3.47 -24.04
N TYR A 2 15.06 -2.26 -24.47
CA TYR A 2 14.20 -1.41 -25.28
C TYR A 2 14.82 -1.23 -26.66
N SER A 3 14.06 -1.55 -27.70
CA SER A 3 14.48 -1.35 -29.09
C SER A 3 13.86 -0.06 -29.61
N LEU A 4 14.69 0.97 -29.87
CA LEU A 4 14.26 2.22 -30.45
C LEU A 4 14.19 2.09 -31.98
N PRO A 5 12.99 2.14 -32.59
CA PRO A 5 12.86 2.13 -34.04
C PRO A 5 13.52 3.34 -34.72
N ALA A 6 13.87 3.18 -35.99
CA ALA A 6 14.46 4.29 -36.75
C ALA A 6 13.46 5.47 -36.85
N ASN A 7 13.95 6.69 -36.65
CA ASN A 7 13.20 7.95 -36.65
C ASN A 7 12.24 8.13 -35.45
N GLU A 8 12.29 7.27 -34.43
CA GLU A 8 11.58 7.48 -33.17
C GLU A 8 12.46 8.18 -32.11
N VAL A 9 11.82 8.81 -31.14
CA VAL A 9 12.49 9.49 -30.03
C VAL A 9 12.11 8.81 -28.73
N PHE A 10 13.12 8.33 -27.99
CA PHE A 10 12.95 7.88 -26.62
C PHE A 10 13.11 9.06 -25.67
N ARG A 11 12.06 9.34 -24.89
CA ARG A 11 12.10 10.36 -23.83
C ARG A 11 12.30 9.68 -22.48
N THR A 12 13.43 9.98 -21.84
CA THR A 12 13.65 9.53 -20.46
C THR A 12 12.76 10.28 -19.47
N PRO A 13 12.49 9.73 -18.29
CA PRO A 13 12.00 10.53 -17.17
C PRO A 13 12.94 11.71 -16.88
N ASP A 14 12.40 12.75 -16.26
CA ASP A 14 13.20 13.91 -15.85
C ASP A 14 14.27 13.50 -14.85
N PHE A 15 15.49 13.99 -15.07
CA PHE A 15 16.61 13.79 -14.17
C PHE A 15 16.95 15.10 -13.46
N TYR A 16 17.04 15.04 -12.13
CA TYR A 16 17.32 16.19 -11.29
C TYR A 16 18.68 16.04 -10.61
N PHE A 17 19.43 17.12 -10.55
CA PHE A 17 20.70 17.16 -9.82
C PHE A 17 20.83 18.46 -9.03
N THR A 18 21.67 18.46 -8.02
CA THR A 18 21.99 19.63 -7.21
C THR A 18 23.49 19.75 -6.99
N TYR A 19 23.92 20.94 -6.68
CA TYR A 19 25.28 21.25 -6.31
C TYR A 19 25.32 21.97 -4.97
N SER A 20 26.32 21.72 -4.15
CA SER A 20 26.50 22.38 -2.87
C SER A 20 28.00 22.53 -2.51
N LEU A 21 28.39 23.71 -2.09
CA LEU A 21 29.71 23.98 -1.49
C LEU A 21 29.75 23.58 0.01
N ASP A 22 28.56 23.45 0.64
CA ASP A 22 28.41 23.17 2.07
C ASP A 22 28.20 21.67 2.36
N GLY A 23 28.70 20.81 1.45
CA GLY A 23 28.74 19.37 1.61
C GLY A 23 27.40 18.65 1.35
N LYS A 24 27.42 17.34 1.60
CA LYS A 24 26.28 16.43 1.27
C LYS A 24 25.00 16.76 2.02
N GLY A 25 25.09 17.25 3.25
CA GLY A 25 23.92 17.63 4.04
C GLY A 25 23.13 18.75 3.38
N GLN A 26 23.80 19.77 2.84
CA GLN A 26 23.12 20.84 2.11
C GLN A 26 22.57 20.34 0.77
N ALA A 27 23.29 19.52 0.05
CA ALA A 27 22.78 18.91 -1.19
C ALA A 27 21.48 18.11 -0.93
N SER A 28 21.43 17.35 0.17
CA SER A 28 20.21 16.65 0.58
C SER A 28 19.06 17.62 0.90
N ARG A 29 19.32 18.69 1.66
CA ARG A 29 18.29 19.69 1.96
C ARG A 29 17.75 20.40 0.71
N ASN A 30 18.60 20.67 -0.28
CA ASN A 30 18.15 21.24 -1.56
C ASN A 30 17.10 20.33 -2.24
N PHE A 31 17.30 19.01 -2.25
CA PHE A 31 16.32 18.06 -2.77
C PHE A 31 15.04 18.01 -1.90
N HIS A 32 15.16 18.08 -0.57
CA HIS A 32 13.98 18.13 0.30
C HIS A 32 13.12 19.37 0.02
N ASP A 33 13.75 20.53 -0.14
CA ASP A 33 13.04 21.78 -0.43
C ASP A 33 12.40 21.76 -1.82
N TRP A 34 13.11 21.22 -2.82
CA TRP A 34 12.58 21.02 -4.15
C TRP A 34 11.38 20.06 -4.13
N ALA A 35 11.52 18.91 -3.45
CA ALA A 35 10.44 17.93 -3.36
C ALA A 35 9.19 18.51 -2.69
N ARG A 36 9.33 19.25 -1.59
CA ARG A 36 8.20 19.90 -0.91
C ARG A 36 7.47 20.86 -1.83
N ARG A 37 8.20 21.65 -2.62
CA ARG A 37 7.61 22.71 -3.46
C ARG A 37 6.99 22.20 -4.74
N TYR A 38 7.55 21.16 -5.35
CA TYR A 38 7.24 20.78 -6.73
C TYR A 38 6.78 19.34 -6.92
N GLN A 39 7.03 18.43 -5.98
CA GLN A 39 6.74 17.01 -6.16
C GLN A 39 5.69 16.48 -5.18
N VAL A 40 5.71 16.92 -3.95
CA VAL A 40 4.82 16.40 -2.91
C VAL A 40 3.58 17.26 -2.82
N LYS A 41 2.40 16.66 -3.01
CA LYS A 41 1.12 17.33 -2.80
C LYS A 41 1.05 17.83 -1.36
N ALA A 42 0.67 19.11 -1.17
CA ALA A 42 0.59 19.76 0.12
C ALA A 42 1.91 19.64 0.93
N GLY A 43 3.07 19.83 0.25
CA GLY A 43 4.40 19.59 0.82
C GLY A 43 4.75 20.46 2.02
N ASP A 44 4.14 21.64 2.13
CA ASP A 44 4.33 22.58 3.25
C ASP A 44 3.33 22.37 4.41
N GLU A 45 2.36 21.45 4.26
CA GLU A 45 1.41 21.14 5.33
C GLU A 45 2.02 20.19 6.39
N THR A 46 1.54 20.30 7.62
CA THR A 46 1.90 19.37 8.69
C THR A 46 1.43 17.96 8.34
N ARG A 47 2.33 16.99 8.44
CA ARG A 47 2.00 15.58 8.26
C ARG A 47 1.25 15.04 9.46
N MET A 48 0.25 14.20 9.19
CA MET A 48 -0.49 13.52 10.24
C MET A 48 0.37 12.44 10.91
N THR A 49 0.20 12.33 12.22
CA THR A 49 0.67 11.16 12.96
C THR A 49 -0.24 9.97 12.68
N LEU A 50 0.31 8.75 12.67
CA LEU A 50 -0.40 7.56 12.24
C LEU A 50 -0.13 6.40 13.19
N LEU A 51 -1.20 5.69 13.59
CA LEU A 51 -1.15 4.40 14.24
C LEU A 51 -1.52 3.31 13.23
N ASN A 52 -0.57 2.42 12.94
CA ASN A 52 -0.78 1.25 12.11
C ASN A 52 -0.97 0.03 13.03
N ASN A 53 -1.94 -0.85 12.74
CA ASN A 53 -2.18 -2.03 13.58
C ASN A 53 -1.21 -3.18 13.37
N TRP A 54 -0.39 -3.19 12.30
CA TRP A 54 0.39 -4.35 11.89
C TRP A 54 1.22 -4.96 13.01
N GLU A 55 2.10 -4.19 13.62
CA GLU A 55 2.98 -4.69 14.69
C GLU A 55 2.24 -5.09 15.99
N ALA A 56 1.01 -4.59 16.18
CA ALA A 56 0.20 -4.93 17.34
C ALA A 56 -0.59 -6.23 17.14
N THR A 57 -0.97 -6.57 15.91
CA THR A 57 -1.93 -7.65 15.67
C THR A 57 -1.50 -8.64 14.59
N TYR A 58 -0.64 -8.24 13.65
CA TYR A 58 -0.42 -8.96 12.39
C TYR A 58 -1.77 -9.34 11.76
N PHE A 59 -1.96 -10.62 11.41
CA PHE A 59 -3.21 -11.14 10.86
C PHE A 59 -4.27 -11.47 11.92
N ASP A 60 -3.92 -11.46 13.22
CA ASP A 60 -4.82 -11.81 14.34
C ASP A 60 -5.60 -10.60 14.86
N PHE A 61 -6.62 -10.21 14.12
CA PHE A 61 -7.55 -9.17 14.54
C PHE A 61 -9.00 -9.51 14.14
N ASN A 62 -9.91 -8.82 14.78
CA ASN A 62 -11.33 -8.76 14.47
C ASN A 62 -11.83 -7.32 14.63
N GLU A 63 -13.10 -7.09 14.31
CA GLU A 63 -13.73 -5.77 14.37
C GLU A 63 -13.58 -5.11 15.75
N ASP A 64 -13.82 -5.87 16.85
CA ASP A 64 -13.75 -5.33 18.20
C ASP A 64 -12.34 -4.86 18.59
N LYS A 65 -11.31 -5.65 18.25
CA LYS A 65 -9.89 -5.26 18.44
C LYS A 65 -9.57 -3.97 17.71
N LEU A 66 -10.03 -3.85 16.44
CA LEU A 66 -9.75 -2.66 15.63
C LEU A 66 -10.48 -1.43 16.17
N VAL A 67 -11.73 -1.58 16.61
CA VAL A 67 -12.48 -0.50 17.26
C VAL A 67 -11.77 -0.02 18.53
N ALA A 68 -11.27 -0.96 19.35
CA ALA A 68 -10.47 -0.62 20.52
C ALA A 68 -9.20 0.16 20.17
N LEU A 69 -8.44 -0.29 19.16
CA LEU A 69 -7.22 0.41 18.68
C LEU A 69 -7.52 1.81 18.13
N ILE A 70 -8.66 2.01 17.46
CA ILE A 70 -9.12 3.35 17.03
C ILE A 70 -9.34 4.26 18.25
N GLY A 71 -9.93 3.73 19.33
CA GLY A 71 -10.08 4.44 20.60
C GLY A 71 -8.74 4.81 21.24
N GLU A 72 -7.78 3.88 21.23
CA GLU A 72 -6.42 4.15 21.72
C GLU A 72 -5.68 5.19 20.86
N ALA A 73 -5.84 5.16 19.52
CA ALA A 73 -5.30 6.19 18.65
C ALA A 73 -5.78 7.59 19.05
N LYS A 74 -7.09 7.72 19.37
CA LYS A 74 -7.65 8.97 19.88
C LYS A 74 -7.06 9.35 21.24
N HIS A 75 -6.94 8.40 22.15
CA HIS A 75 -6.39 8.63 23.50
C HIS A 75 -4.94 9.13 23.45
N LEU A 76 -4.15 8.55 22.55
CA LEU A 76 -2.75 8.95 22.31
C LEU A 76 -2.59 10.27 21.54
N GLY A 77 -3.68 10.83 21.02
CA GLY A 77 -3.64 12.06 20.21
C GLY A 77 -3.12 11.86 18.80
N VAL A 78 -3.23 10.64 18.26
CA VAL A 78 -2.82 10.30 16.88
C VAL A 78 -3.92 10.74 15.91
N ASP A 79 -3.52 11.29 14.75
CA ASP A 79 -4.45 11.87 13.78
C ASP A 79 -5.17 10.82 12.92
N MET A 80 -4.52 9.67 12.67
CA MET A 80 -4.99 8.64 11.74
C MET A 80 -4.75 7.24 12.28
N PHE A 81 -5.74 6.36 12.12
CA PHE A 81 -5.59 4.91 12.24
C PHE A 81 -5.51 4.30 10.85
N LEU A 82 -4.52 3.44 10.61
CA LEU A 82 -4.36 2.71 9.36
C LEU A 82 -4.55 1.21 9.58
N LEU A 83 -5.56 0.66 8.90
CA LEU A 83 -5.78 -0.79 8.83
C LEU A 83 -4.82 -1.39 7.81
N ASP A 84 -3.91 -2.22 8.29
CA ASP A 84 -2.90 -2.91 7.48
C ASP A 84 -3.42 -4.24 6.91
N ASP A 85 -2.53 -5.08 6.41
CA ASP A 85 -2.80 -6.36 5.75
C ASP A 85 -3.73 -7.28 6.57
N GLY A 86 -4.51 -8.11 5.87
CA GLY A 86 -5.33 -9.15 6.51
C GLY A 86 -6.83 -8.85 6.60
N TRP A 87 -7.31 -7.73 6.08
CA TRP A 87 -8.71 -7.32 6.17
C TRP A 87 -9.60 -7.87 5.03
N PHE A 88 -9.04 -8.53 4.05
CA PHE A 88 -9.69 -8.88 2.79
C PHE A 88 -9.69 -10.37 2.49
N ALA A 89 -10.35 -10.76 1.41
CA ALA A 89 -10.52 -12.08 0.85
C ALA A 89 -11.47 -13.00 1.65
N ASN A 90 -12.44 -13.61 0.95
CA ASN A 90 -13.43 -14.50 1.57
C ASN A 90 -13.19 -15.98 1.21
N LYS A 91 -12.95 -16.30 -0.06
CA LYS A 91 -12.65 -17.68 -0.47
C LYS A 91 -11.30 -18.18 0.08
N TYR A 92 -10.31 -17.31 0.08
CA TYR A 92 -8.97 -17.55 0.59
C TYR A 92 -8.62 -16.48 1.64
N PRO A 93 -9.21 -16.52 2.84
CA PRO A 93 -9.06 -15.44 3.82
C PRO A 93 -7.61 -15.08 4.09
N ARG A 94 -7.30 -13.78 4.08
CA ARG A 94 -5.96 -13.25 4.31
C ARG A 94 -5.55 -13.41 5.78
N SER A 95 -5.21 -14.63 6.16
CA SER A 95 -4.71 -14.99 7.50
C SER A 95 -3.20 -15.24 7.53
N SER A 96 -2.54 -15.14 6.39
CA SER A 96 -1.10 -15.23 6.20
C SER A 96 -0.72 -14.62 4.85
N ASP A 97 0.57 -14.48 4.55
CA ASP A 97 1.07 -13.99 3.27
C ASP A 97 1.00 -15.03 2.12
N HIS A 98 0.50 -16.23 2.37
CA HIS A 98 0.40 -17.31 1.38
C HIS A 98 -0.87 -17.27 0.53
N GLN A 99 -1.85 -16.46 0.87
CA GLN A 99 -3.15 -16.47 0.19
C GLN A 99 -3.90 -15.14 0.28
N GLY A 100 -4.88 -14.97 -0.60
CA GLY A 100 -5.87 -13.90 -0.57
C GLY A 100 -5.43 -12.58 -1.21
N LEU A 101 -4.13 -12.34 -1.43
CA LEU A 101 -3.67 -11.10 -2.03
C LEU A 101 -4.19 -10.97 -3.47
N GLY A 102 -4.84 -9.85 -3.75
CA GLY A 102 -5.56 -9.58 -5.00
C GLY A 102 -7.08 -9.52 -4.84
N ASP A 103 -7.63 -10.16 -3.79
CA ASP A 103 -9.08 -10.23 -3.53
C ASP A 103 -9.50 -9.12 -2.56
N TRP A 104 -9.58 -7.89 -3.05
CA TRP A 104 -9.80 -6.66 -2.25
C TRP A 104 -11.25 -6.47 -1.77
N THR A 105 -11.86 -7.54 -1.28
CA THR A 105 -13.18 -7.53 -0.65
C THR A 105 -13.03 -7.84 0.83
N GLU A 106 -13.61 -7.04 1.70
CA GLU A 106 -13.54 -7.23 3.14
C GLU A 106 -13.96 -8.65 3.55
N THR A 107 -13.21 -9.25 4.47
CA THR A 107 -13.53 -10.59 4.97
C THR A 107 -14.60 -10.52 6.07
N ALA A 108 -15.74 -11.18 5.84
CA ALA A 108 -16.85 -11.18 6.76
C ALA A 108 -16.52 -11.84 8.13
N ASP A 109 -15.57 -12.77 8.14
CA ASP A 109 -15.15 -13.46 9.36
C ASP A 109 -14.50 -12.50 10.38
N LYS A 110 -13.73 -11.53 9.92
CA LYS A 110 -13.07 -10.55 10.80
C LYS A 110 -13.86 -9.25 10.93
N LEU A 111 -14.57 -8.87 9.88
CA LEU A 111 -15.27 -7.59 9.75
C LEU A 111 -16.76 -7.84 9.41
N PRO A 112 -17.54 -8.39 10.32
CA PRO A 112 -18.94 -8.76 10.05
C PRO A 112 -19.82 -7.56 9.67
N ASN A 113 -19.47 -6.35 10.10
CA ASN A 113 -20.18 -5.12 9.76
C ASN A 113 -19.42 -4.29 8.70
N GLY A 114 -18.36 -4.85 8.10
CA GLY A 114 -17.56 -4.26 7.04
C GLY A 114 -16.68 -3.09 7.46
N ILE A 115 -15.88 -2.61 6.50
CA ILE A 115 -15.00 -1.43 6.69
C ILE A 115 -15.80 -0.17 7.04
N GLY A 116 -17.07 -0.08 6.59
CA GLY A 116 -17.97 1.01 6.90
C GLY A 116 -18.16 1.23 8.40
N LYS A 117 -18.21 0.16 9.20
CA LYS A 117 -18.28 0.24 10.66
C LYS A 117 -17.02 0.88 11.26
N LEU A 118 -15.85 0.47 10.80
CA LEU A 118 -14.56 1.01 11.29
C LEU A 118 -14.39 2.48 10.93
N THR A 119 -14.75 2.87 9.71
CA THR A 119 -14.68 4.27 9.26
C THR A 119 -15.65 5.16 10.06
N ALA A 120 -16.85 4.66 10.36
CA ALA A 120 -17.82 5.37 11.18
C ALA A 120 -17.32 5.56 12.62
N GLU A 121 -16.70 4.53 13.21
CA GLU A 121 -16.15 4.60 14.56
C GLU A 121 -14.95 5.56 14.62
N ALA A 122 -14.03 5.50 13.65
CA ALA A 122 -12.91 6.43 13.55
C ALA A 122 -13.42 7.89 13.45
N LYS A 123 -14.41 8.14 12.60
CA LYS A 123 -15.04 9.46 12.47
C LYS A 123 -15.65 9.94 13.77
N LYS A 124 -16.36 9.07 14.51
CA LYS A 124 -16.95 9.38 15.81
C LYS A 124 -15.88 9.79 16.83
N GLN A 125 -14.72 9.14 16.80
CA GLN A 125 -13.56 9.45 17.66
C GLN A 125 -12.78 10.69 17.19
N GLY A 126 -13.07 11.21 16.00
CA GLY A 126 -12.31 12.31 15.38
C GLY A 126 -10.92 11.88 14.88
N VAL A 127 -10.73 10.59 14.60
CA VAL A 127 -9.54 9.99 14.02
C VAL A 127 -9.81 9.73 12.53
N LYS A 128 -8.85 10.02 11.66
CA LYS A 128 -8.94 9.65 10.25
C LYS A 128 -8.71 8.15 10.09
N PHE A 129 -9.31 7.57 9.05
CA PHE A 129 -9.15 6.16 8.73
C PHE A 129 -8.37 6.00 7.42
N GLY A 130 -7.37 5.15 7.42
CA GLY A 130 -6.61 4.73 6.26
C GLY A 130 -6.67 3.21 6.10
N ILE A 131 -6.39 2.73 4.88
CA ILE A 131 -6.39 1.30 4.57
C ILE A 131 -5.17 0.97 3.70
N TRP A 132 -4.50 -0.14 4.00
CA TRP A 132 -3.41 -0.66 3.21
C TRP A 132 -3.92 -1.49 2.03
N ILE A 133 -3.32 -1.30 0.86
CA ILE A 133 -3.50 -2.11 -0.33
C ILE A 133 -2.16 -2.32 -1.05
N GLU A 134 -1.98 -3.47 -1.69
CA GLU A 134 -0.81 -3.85 -2.49
C GLU A 134 -1.29 -4.33 -3.88
N PRO A 135 -1.83 -3.43 -4.72
CA PRO A 135 -2.54 -3.79 -5.94
C PRO A 135 -1.66 -4.38 -7.03
N GLU A 136 -0.35 -4.17 -6.96
CA GLU A 136 0.65 -4.67 -7.91
C GLU A 136 1.00 -6.14 -7.73
N MET A 137 0.51 -6.78 -6.67
CA MET A 137 0.86 -8.15 -6.34
C MET A 137 -0.38 -9.04 -6.21
N VAL A 138 -0.20 -10.34 -6.47
CA VAL A 138 -1.26 -11.35 -6.33
C VAL A 138 -0.69 -12.65 -5.76
N ASN A 139 -1.45 -13.33 -4.90
CA ASN A 139 -1.13 -14.70 -4.54
C ASN A 139 -1.68 -15.68 -5.58
N PRO A 140 -0.96 -16.76 -5.89
CA PRO A 140 -1.54 -17.88 -6.67
C PRO A 140 -2.81 -18.46 -6.05
N LYS A 141 -2.93 -18.39 -4.72
CA LYS A 141 -4.12 -18.78 -3.96
C LYS A 141 -4.99 -17.56 -3.71
N SER A 142 -5.64 -17.06 -4.79
CA SER A 142 -6.63 -15.98 -4.79
C SER A 142 -7.66 -16.19 -5.89
N GLU A 143 -8.84 -15.60 -5.75
CA GLU A 143 -9.87 -15.62 -6.80
C GLU A 143 -9.45 -14.80 -8.01
N LEU A 144 -8.72 -13.71 -7.79
CA LEU A 144 -8.17 -12.90 -8.89
C LEU A 144 -7.25 -13.73 -9.77
N TYR A 145 -6.31 -14.45 -9.20
CA TYR A 145 -5.38 -15.30 -9.97
C TYR A 145 -6.09 -16.46 -10.66
N GLU A 146 -7.12 -17.08 -10.04
CA GLU A 146 -7.91 -18.11 -10.67
C GLU A 146 -8.59 -17.62 -11.96
N LYS A 147 -9.10 -16.38 -11.94
CA LYS A 147 -9.83 -15.76 -13.06
C LYS A 147 -8.91 -15.17 -14.12
N HIS A 148 -7.78 -14.61 -13.70
CA HIS A 148 -6.91 -13.75 -14.51
C HIS A 148 -5.43 -14.12 -14.39
N LYS A 149 -5.09 -15.36 -14.68
CA LYS A 149 -3.69 -15.83 -14.74
C LYS A 149 -2.85 -15.09 -15.78
N ASP A 150 -3.49 -14.57 -16.81
CA ASP A 150 -2.90 -13.78 -17.89
C ASP A 150 -2.48 -12.38 -17.46
N TRP A 151 -2.95 -11.89 -16.31
CA TRP A 151 -2.55 -10.60 -15.78
C TRP A 151 -1.21 -10.61 -15.06
N VAL A 152 -0.65 -11.79 -14.79
CA VAL A 152 0.69 -11.89 -14.19
C VAL A 152 1.77 -11.61 -15.23
N ILE A 153 2.71 -10.75 -14.89
CA ILE A 153 3.88 -10.48 -15.73
C ILE A 153 4.73 -11.75 -15.84
N ARG A 154 4.87 -12.25 -17.07
CA ARG A 154 5.65 -13.44 -17.38
C ARG A 154 6.62 -13.18 -18.52
N PHE A 155 7.75 -13.83 -18.46
CA PHE A 155 8.74 -13.80 -19.53
C PHE A 155 8.82 -15.18 -20.20
N PRO A 156 8.83 -15.25 -21.55
CA PRO A 156 9.07 -16.51 -22.27
C PRO A 156 10.36 -17.17 -21.79
N ASN A 157 10.32 -18.48 -21.58
CA ASN A 157 11.47 -19.31 -21.17
C ASN A 157 12.09 -18.93 -19.80
N ARG A 158 11.34 -18.30 -18.92
CA ARG A 158 11.73 -18.10 -17.53
C ARG A 158 10.66 -18.70 -16.61
N GLU A 159 11.12 -19.31 -15.51
CA GLU A 159 10.22 -19.75 -14.45
C GLU A 159 9.58 -18.54 -13.74
N GLU A 160 8.38 -18.75 -13.19
CA GLU A 160 7.74 -17.75 -12.33
C GLU A 160 8.60 -17.53 -11.08
N TYR A 161 8.87 -16.28 -10.77
CA TYR A 161 9.61 -15.92 -9.58
C TYR A 161 8.63 -15.45 -8.50
N TYR A 162 8.63 -16.14 -7.39
CA TYR A 162 7.83 -15.82 -6.22
C TYR A 162 8.69 -15.11 -5.17
N PHE A 163 8.29 -13.92 -4.78
CA PHE A 163 8.81 -13.25 -3.61
C PHE A 163 7.69 -13.10 -2.58
N ARG A 164 7.88 -13.56 -1.36
CA ARG A 164 6.85 -13.62 -0.31
C ARG A 164 5.56 -14.31 -0.79
N ASN A 165 5.66 -15.39 -1.56
CA ASN A 165 4.52 -16.11 -2.15
C ASN A 165 3.64 -15.28 -3.10
N GLN A 166 4.17 -14.22 -3.68
CA GLN A 166 3.47 -13.25 -4.52
C GLN A 166 4.02 -13.26 -5.94
N LEU A 167 3.14 -12.97 -6.89
CA LEU A 167 3.46 -12.71 -8.30
C LEU A 167 3.13 -11.25 -8.62
N VAL A 168 3.82 -10.68 -9.59
CA VAL A 168 3.64 -9.30 -10.02
C VAL A 168 2.56 -9.22 -11.08
N LEU A 169 1.60 -8.31 -10.92
CA LEU A 169 0.54 -8.04 -11.90
C LEU A 169 0.98 -6.99 -12.92
N ASP A 170 0.50 -7.14 -14.14
CA ASP A 170 0.50 -6.10 -15.16
C ASP A 170 -0.67 -5.15 -14.90
N LEU A 171 -0.38 -3.98 -14.36
CA LEU A 171 -1.39 -2.96 -14.03
C LEU A 171 -1.89 -2.17 -15.27
N SER A 172 -1.50 -2.57 -16.48
CA SER A 172 -2.06 -2.01 -17.71
C SER A 172 -3.36 -2.70 -18.18
N ASN A 173 -3.75 -3.77 -17.50
CA ASN A 173 -5.01 -4.49 -17.75
C ASN A 173 -6.20 -3.87 -17.03
#